data_c74d33e1d7231a850a2de761eed87b48
#
_entry.id   c74d33e1d7231a850a2de761eed87b48
#
_cell.length_a   1.000
_cell.length_b   1.000
_cell.length_c   1.000
_cell.angle_alpha   90.00
_cell.angle_beta   90.00
_cell.angle_gamma   90.00
#
_symmetry.space_group_name_H-M   'P 1'
#
loop_
_entity.id
_entity.type
_entity.pdbx_description
1 polymer ?
#
loop_
_entity_poly.entity_id
_entity_poly.type
_entity_poly.pdbx_seq_one_letter_code
_entity_poly.pdbx_strand_id
1 'polypeptide(L)'
;MKRRNFLTTTAGGLSWLVTQALAEAQSQTSLREKEKAIEPLLKELEAMRGRFANVPRTDGQFLNMLIKLSRSRHVLEVGTSNGYSAIWLCLALEETDGHLTTIEIDPERVKLAKENLKRAGLDRRVTFLEGDAHKVVPTLEGPFDFVFFDADKGREHDYFSYLYPKKLLPGAIIAVHNAIRMRQAMRRYLDMMSEHPEFDTLLVSTTLDDGFAISYWRRKK
;
A
#
# COMPACT_ATOMS: atom_id res chain seq x y z
N MET A 1 -33.77 -26.49 45.36
CA MET A 1 -32.51 -27.06 44.82
C MET A 1 -32.29 -26.54 43.40
N LYS A 2 -31.39 -25.53 43.19
CA LYS A 2 -31.01 -25.01 41.88
C LYS A 2 -29.71 -25.71 41.49
N ARG A 3 -29.76 -26.51 40.40
CA ARG A 3 -28.57 -27.12 39.80
C ARG A 3 -27.77 -26.03 39.08
N ARG A 4 -26.54 -25.83 39.50
CA ARG A 4 -25.51 -25.06 38.84
C ARG A 4 -25.00 -25.87 37.64
N ASN A 5 -25.25 -25.39 36.42
CA ASN A 5 -24.60 -25.93 35.25
C ASN A 5 -23.16 -25.44 35.22
N PHE A 6 -22.22 -26.33 35.43
CA PHE A 6 -20.79 -26.11 35.16
C PHE A 6 -20.61 -26.13 33.64
N LEU A 7 -20.20 -25.01 33.08
CA LEU A 7 -19.68 -24.93 31.72
C LEU A 7 -18.38 -25.75 31.66
N THR A 8 -18.47 -26.95 31.09
CA THR A 8 -17.29 -27.72 30.66
C THR A 8 -16.63 -27.01 29.48
N THR A 9 -15.60 -26.21 29.76
CA THR A 9 -14.69 -25.71 28.73
C THR A 9 -13.93 -26.91 28.17
N THR A 10 -14.27 -27.36 26.99
CA THR A 10 -13.68 -28.53 26.37
C THR A 10 -12.21 -28.27 26.05
N ALA A 11 -11.34 -29.23 26.37
CA ALA A 11 -9.89 -29.21 26.11
C ALA A 11 -9.51 -28.92 24.63
N GLY A 12 -10.45 -29.11 23.70
CA GLY A 12 -10.30 -28.79 22.27
C GLY A 12 -10.18 -27.29 21.95
N GLY A 13 -10.83 -26.41 22.73
CA GLY A 13 -10.76 -24.95 22.50
C GLY A 13 -9.40 -24.35 22.87
N LEU A 14 -8.78 -24.84 23.94
CA LEU A 14 -7.43 -24.38 24.34
C LEU A 14 -6.36 -24.85 23.36
N SER A 15 -6.46 -26.08 22.86
CA SER A 15 -5.54 -26.64 21.87
C SER A 15 -5.57 -25.84 20.56
N TRP A 16 -6.77 -25.46 20.08
CA TRP A 16 -6.92 -24.69 18.85
C TRP A 16 -6.32 -23.28 18.99
N LEU A 17 -6.58 -22.57 20.10
CA LEU A 17 -6.00 -21.23 20.36
C LEU A 17 -4.48 -21.25 20.45
N VAL A 18 -3.89 -22.27 21.09
CA VAL A 18 -2.44 -22.45 21.17
C VAL A 18 -1.85 -22.73 19.79
N THR A 19 -2.49 -23.58 18.99
CA THR A 19 -2.02 -23.89 17.62
C THR A 19 -2.08 -22.64 16.74
N GLN A 20 -3.14 -21.85 16.83
CA GLN A 20 -3.29 -20.59 16.08
C GLN A 20 -2.23 -19.57 16.51
N ALA A 21 -2.00 -19.37 17.81
CA ALA A 21 -0.98 -18.47 18.30
C ALA A 21 0.45 -18.89 17.89
N LEU A 22 0.74 -20.19 17.88
CA LEU A 22 2.04 -20.70 17.39
C LEU A 22 2.19 -20.48 15.87
N ALA A 23 1.16 -20.70 15.08
CA ALA A 23 1.18 -20.45 13.63
C ALA A 23 1.37 -18.96 13.32
N GLU A 24 0.70 -18.06 14.06
CA GLU A 24 0.87 -16.61 13.94
C GLU A 24 2.29 -16.17 14.33
N ALA A 25 2.85 -16.71 15.43
CA ALA A 25 4.21 -16.42 15.86
C ALA A 25 5.25 -16.90 14.83
N GLN A 26 5.07 -18.08 14.26
CA GLN A 26 5.93 -18.60 13.19
C GLN A 26 5.83 -17.75 11.92
N SER A 27 4.65 -17.31 11.53
CA SER A 27 4.43 -16.42 10.39
C SER A 27 5.14 -15.07 10.59
N GLN A 28 5.02 -14.46 11.77
CA GLN A 28 5.70 -13.19 12.07
C GLN A 28 7.22 -13.32 12.10
N THR A 29 7.76 -14.44 12.59
CA THR A 29 9.20 -14.71 12.55
C THR A 29 9.70 -14.81 11.11
N SER A 30 8.97 -15.52 10.25
CA SER A 30 9.25 -15.65 8.81
C SER A 30 9.25 -14.31 8.09
N LEU A 31 8.30 -13.41 8.39
CA LEU A 31 8.23 -12.06 7.78
C LEU A 31 9.42 -11.19 8.17
N ARG A 32 9.83 -11.20 9.46
CA ARG A 32 11.02 -10.46 9.94
C ARG A 32 12.31 -10.99 9.32
N GLU A 33 12.42 -12.30 9.13
CA GLU A 33 13.56 -12.90 8.44
C GLU A 33 13.59 -12.46 6.97
N LYS A 34 12.44 -12.40 6.30
CA LYS A 34 12.32 -11.91 4.93
C LYS A 34 12.73 -10.44 4.81
N GLU A 35 12.25 -9.57 5.72
CA GLU A 35 12.65 -8.16 5.77
C GLU A 35 14.18 -8.02 5.91
N LYS A 36 14.82 -8.81 6.77
CA LYS A 36 16.27 -8.83 6.91
C LYS A 36 16.99 -9.33 5.66
N ALA A 37 16.45 -10.35 5.00
CA ALA A 37 17.05 -10.93 3.80
C ALA A 37 17.08 -9.96 2.61
N ILE A 38 16.08 -9.07 2.50
CA ILE A 38 16.02 -8.07 1.43
C ILE A 38 16.72 -6.75 1.75
N GLU A 39 17.25 -6.58 2.97
CA GLU A 39 17.94 -5.35 3.39
C GLU A 39 19.10 -4.94 2.45
N PRO A 40 19.94 -5.85 1.93
CA PRO A 40 20.95 -5.48 0.94
C PRO A 40 20.36 -4.91 -0.36
N LEU A 41 19.24 -5.49 -0.84
CA LEU A 41 18.53 -5.00 -2.02
C LEU A 41 17.94 -3.60 -1.77
N LEU A 42 17.31 -3.37 -0.62
CA LEU A 42 16.76 -2.06 -0.28
C LEU A 42 17.85 -0.99 -0.28
N LYS A 43 19.03 -1.26 0.31
CA LYS A 43 20.17 -0.32 0.31
C LYS A 43 20.69 -0.05 -1.10
N GLU A 44 20.78 -1.07 -1.96
CA GLU A 44 21.15 -0.90 -3.36
C GLU A 44 20.18 0.06 -4.08
N LEU A 45 18.87 -0.16 -3.93
CA LEU A 45 17.84 0.67 -4.57
C LEU A 45 17.82 2.10 -3.99
N GLU A 46 18.08 2.28 -2.71
CA GLU A 46 18.20 3.59 -2.06
C GLU A 46 19.37 4.39 -2.62
N ALA A 47 20.49 3.75 -2.89
CA ALA A 47 21.63 4.40 -3.54
C ALA A 47 21.29 4.90 -4.97
N MET A 48 20.27 4.33 -5.60
CA MET A 48 19.78 4.74 -6.93
C MET A 48 18.67 5.82 -6.88
N ARG A 49 18.32 6.34 -5.70
CA ARG A 49 17.21 7.29 -5.53
C ARG A 49 17.28 8.48 -6.49
N GLY A 50 18.45 9.06 -6.71
CA GLY A 50 18.63 10.20 -7.62
C GLY A 50 18.27 9.89 -9.08
N ARG A 51 18.40 8.63 -9.50
CA ARG A 51 18.08 8.17 -10.86
C ARG A 51 16.61 7.80 -11.05
N PHE A 52 16.01 7.18 -10.02
CA PHE A 52 14.68 6.58 -10.13
C PHE A 52 13.61 7.31 -9.30
N ALA A 53 13.98 8.39 -8.62
CA ALA A 53 13.11 9.16 -7.73
C ALA A 53 12.42 8.29 -6.65
N ASN A 54 13.14 7.26 -6.14
CA ASN A 54 12.61 6.39 -5.09
C ASN A 54 12.16 7.21 -3.87
N VAL A 55 11.06 6.83 -3.29
CA VAL A 55 10.61 7.39 -2.00
C VAL A 55 11.70 7.20 -0.92
N PRO A 56 11.83 8.08 0.07
CA PRO A 56 12.67 7.82 1.23
C PRO A 56 12.30 6.50 1.92
N ARG A 57 13.26 5.87 2.62
CA ARG A 57 12.98 4.64 3.38
C ARG A 57 11.83 4.82 4.38
N THR A 58 11.80 5.93 5.10
CA THR A 58 10.73 6.25 6.05
C THR A 58 9.35 6.30 5.40
N ASP A 59 9.28 6.78 4.15
CA ASP A 59 8.03 6.86 3.39
C ASP A 59 7.58 5.46 2.95
N GLY A 60 8.52 4.61 2.51
CA GLY A 60 8.23 3.20 2.24
C GLY A 60 7.75 2.45 3.48
N GLN A 61 8.39 2.66 4.63
CA GLN A 61 7.98 2.09 5.92
C GLN A 61 6.59 2.61 6.36
N PHE A 62 6.30 3.87 6.11
CA PHE A 62 5.00 4.46 6.42
C PHE A 62 3.89 3.83 5.56
N LEU A 63 4.10 3.67 4.25
CA LEU A 63 3.16 2.97 3.37
C LEU A 63 2.92 1.51 3.82
N ASN A 64 4.00 0.80 4.15
CA ASN A 64 3.92 -0.56 4.69
C ASN A 64 3.06 -0.61 5.96
N MET A 65 3.29 0.31 6.90
CA MET A 65 2.53 0.39 8.15
C MET A 65 1.05 0.73 7.91
N LEU A 66 0.74 1.65 6.99
CA LEU A 66 -0.65 2.00 6.65
C LEU A 66 -1.42 0.78 6.12
N ILE A 67 -0.83 -0.01 5.22
CA ILE A 67 -1.46 -1.23 4.69
C ILE A 67 -1.72 -2.24 5.82
N LYS A 68 -0.75 -2.45 6.72
CA LYS A 68 -0.91 -3.37 7.86
C LYS A 68 -2.02 -2.89 8.82
N LEU A 69 -2.04 -1.61 9.17
CA LEU A 69 -3.04 -1.02 10.07
C LEU A 69 -4.46 -1.05 9.49
N SER A 70 -4.60 -0.75 8.19
CA SER A 70 -5.89 -0.80 7.49
C SER A 70 -6.32 -2.21 7.12
N ARG A 71 -5.40 -3.20 7.19
CA ARG A 71 -5.57 -4.56 6.70
C ARG A 71 -5.95 -4.62 5.22
N SER A 72 -5.42 -3.69 4.43
CA SER A 72 -5.70 -3.60 3.01
C SER A 72 -5.18 -4.82 2.24
N ARG A 73 -5.96 -5.25 1.24
CA ARG A 73 -5.68 -6.45 0.44
C ARG A 73 -5.68 -6.19 -1.07
N HIS A 74 -6.34 -5.14 -1.52
CA HIS A 74 -6.46 -4.80 -2.94
C HIS A 74 -5.82 -3.43 -3.17
N VAL A 75 -4.52 -3.44 -3.42
CA VAL A 75 -3.69 -2.24 -3.50
C VAL A 75 -3.44 -1.85 -4.94
N LEU A 76 -3.61 -0.55 -5.25
CA LEU A 76 -3.22 0.06 -6.51
C LEU A 76 -2.06 1.01 -6.29
N GLU A 77 -1.01 0.91 -7.09
CA GLU A 77 0.08 1.88 -7.18
C GLU A 77 0.10 2.48 -8.58
N VAL A 78 0.20 3.81 -8.67
CA VAL A 78 0.39 4.54 -9.92
C VAL A 78 1.76 5.21 -9.88
N GLY A 79 2.69 4.67 -10.67
CA GLY A 79 4.11 5.06 -10.68
C GLY A 79 4.99 4.03 -9.96
N THR A 80 5.35 2.94 -10.65
CA THR A 80 6.17 1.84 -10.09
C THR A 80 7.65 2.18 -10.04
N SER A 81 8.15 2.93 -11.05
CA SER A 81 9.58 3.17 -11.27
C SER A 81 10.38 1.86 -11.24
N ASN A 82 11.45 1.76 -10.44
CA ASN A 82 12.27 0.55 -10.28
C ASN A 82 11.71 -0.46 -9.27
N GLY A 83 10.50 -0.24 -8.73
CA GLY A 83 9.83 -1.14 -7.80
C GLY A 83 10.19 -0.96 -6.33
N TYR A 84 10.88 0.11 -5.94
CA TYR A 84 11.28 0.31 -4.54
C TYR A 84 10.07 0.46 -3.60
N SER A 85 9.11 1.33 -3.93
CA SER A 85 7.85 1.45 -3.19
C SER A 85 7.02 0.17 -3.24
N ALA A 86 6.94 -0.47 -4.42
CA ALA A 86 6.25 -1.75 -4.60
C ALA A 86 6.77 -2.85 -3.66
N ILE A 87 8.08 -2.89 -3.36
CA ILE A 87 8.66 -3.82 -2.37
C ILE A 87 8.06 -3.56 -0.98
N TRP A 88 7.99 -2.30 -0.53
CA TRP A 88 7.41 -1.95 0.76
C TRP A 88 5.92 -2.29 0.87
N LEU A 89 5.17 -2.02 -0.22
CA LEU A 89 3.76 -2.37 -0.31
C LEU A 89 3.57 -3.90 -0.26
N CYS A 90 4.33 -4.65 -1.07
CA CYS A 90 4.23 -6.11 -1.12
C CYS A 90 4.67 -6.80 0.18
N LEU A 91 5.65 -6.26 0.92
CA LEU A 91 6.00 -6.75 2.26
C LEU A 91 4.81 -6.68 3.24
N ALA A 92 4.03 -5.59 3.18
CA ALA A 92 2.82 -5.49 3.99
C ALA A 92 1.73 -6.47 3.51
N LEU A 93 1.63 -6.67 2.21
CA LEU A 93 0.66 -7.59 1.59
C LEU A 93 0.96 -9.06 1.86
N GLU A 94 2.19 -9.43 2.21
CA GLU A 94 2.50 -10.76 2.76
C GLU A 94 1.74 -11.02 4.07
N GLU A 95 1.60 -9.98 4.92
CA GLU A 95 0.91 -10.08 6.21
C GLU A 95 -0.61 -10.04 6.07
N THR A 96 -1.12 -9.24 5.13
CA THR A 96 -2.58 -9.09 4.93
C THR A 96 -3.16 -10.10 3.95
N ASP A 97 -2.32 -10.94 3.32
CA ASP A 97 -2.67 -11.85 2.23
C ASP A 97 -3.34 -11.13 1.06
N GLY A 98 -2.77 -9.98 0.71
CA GLY A 98 -3.27 -9.09 -0.34
C GLY A 98 -2.46 -9.17 -1.63
N HIS A 99 -2.83 -8.30 -2.58
CA HIS A 99 -2.20 -8.20 -3.90
C HIS A 99 -2.07 -6.75 -4.34
N LEU A 100 -0.95 -6.44 -5.00
CA LEU A 100 -0.63 -5.15 -5.59
C LEU A 100 -0.89 -5.17 -7.09
N THR A 101 -1.63 -4.19 -7.60
CA THR A 101 -1.62 -3.82 -9.02
C THR A 101 -0.80 -2.54 -9.16
N THR A 102 0.25 -2.55 -9.99
CA THR A 102 1.11 -1.38 -10.17
C THR A 102 1.23 -1.00 -11.64
N ILE A 103 1.31 0.30 -11.93
CA ILE A 103 1.30 0.86 -13.29
C ILE A 103 2.58 1.67 -13.49
N GLU A 104 3.26 1.42 -14.61
CA GLU A 104 4.43 2.17 -15.05
C GLU A 104 4.38 2.36 -16.58
N ILE A 105 4.74 3.56 -17.03
CA ILE A 105 4.72 3.92 -18.45
C ILE A 105 6.00 3.50 -19.18
N ASP A 106 7.12 3.42 -18.47
CA ASP A 106 8.43 3.10 -19.04
C ASP A 106 8.68 1.58 -19.00
N PRO A 107 8.77 0.89 -20.16
CA PRO A 107 8.95 -0.55 -20.21
C PRO A 107 10.27 -1.02 -19.57
N GLU A 108 11.34 -0.21 -19.62
CA GLU A 108 12.61 -0.56 -18.98
C GLU A 108 12.50 -0.50 -17.46
N ARG A 109 11.72 0.45 -16.92
CA ARG A 109 11.41 0.49 -15.49
C ARG A 109 10.52 -0.67 -15.07
N VAL A 110 9.53 -1.03 -15.86
CA VAL A 110 8.69 -2.24 -15.61
C VAL A 110 9.55 -3.49 -15.53
N LYS A 111 10.48 -3.66 -16.48
CA LYS A 111 11.41 -4.79 -16.47
C LYS A 111 12.25 -4.81 -15.20
N LEU A 112 12.85 -3.68 -14.85
CA LEU A 112 13.68 -3.55 -13.66
C LEU A 112 12.87 -3.80 -12.36
N ALA A 113 11.66 -3.27 -12.27
CA ALA A 113 10.77 -3.51 -11.15
C ALA A 113 10.43 -5.00 -11.00
N LYS A 114 10.10 -5.69 -12.09
CA LYS A 114 9.87 -7.16 -12.09
C LYS A 114 11.08 -7.93 -11.57
N GLU A 115 12.29 -7.57 -12.01
CA GLU A 115 13.53 -8.18 -11.53
C GLU A 115 13.74 -7.94 -10.04
N ASN A 116 13.51 -6.72 -9.56
CA ASN A 116 13.69 -6.36 -8.16
C ASN A 116 12.64 -7.04 -7.24
N LEU A 117 11.37 -7.10 -7.64
CA LEU A 117 10.33 -7.82 -6.89
C LEU A 117 10.63 -9.33 -6.84
N LYS A 118 11.17 -9.91 -7.92
CA LYS A 118 11.63 -11.31 -7.94
C LYS A 118 12.83 -11.52 -7.01
N ARG A 119 13.83 -10.62 -7.01
CA ARG A 119 14.96 -10.64 -6.07
C ARG A 119 14.51 -10.56 -4.61
N ALA A 120 13.45 -9.79 -4.34
CA ALA A 120 12.82 -9.69 -3.03
C ALA A 120 11.96 -10.93 -2.67
N GLY A 121 11.69 -11.84 -3.62
CA GLY A 121 10.77 -12.98 -3.44
C GLY A 121 9.31 -12.55 -3.23
N LEU A 122 8.92 -11.42 -3.85
CA LEU A 122 7.59 -10.79 -3.72
C LEU A 122 6.80 -10.75 -5.04
N ASP A 123 7.35 -11.33 -6.10
CA ASP A 123 6.79 -11.32 -7.45
C ASP A 123 5.39 -11.95 -7.56
N ARG A 124 5.03 -12.82 -6.63
CA ARG A 124 3.68 -13.44 -6.57
C ARG A 124 2.60 -12.49 -6.03
N ARG A 125 3.00 -11.41 -5.36
CA ARG A 125 2.11 -10.42 -4.74
C ARG A 125 1.80 -9.23 -5.62
N VAL A 126 2.29 -9.20 -6.87
CA VAL A 126 2.19 -8.03 -7.73
C VAL A 126 1.83 -8.37 -9.17
N THR A 127 0.94 -7.57 -9.73
CA THR A 127 0.62 -7.50 -11.17
C THR A 127 1.14 -6.18 -11.73
N PHE A 128 1.98 -6.24 -12.76
CA PHE A 128 2.51 -5.07 -13.44
C PHE A 128 1.69 -4.77 -14.70
N LEU A 129 1.23 -3.54 -14.81
CA LEU A 129 0.56 -3.01 -15.98
C LEU A 129 1.46 -1.95 -16.61
N GLU A 130 1.91 -2.22 -17.84
CA GLU A 130 2.72 -1.30 -18.62
C GLU A 130 1.81 -0.35 -19.40
N GLY A 131 2.04 0.95 -19.26
CA GLY A 131 1.32 1.95 -20.05
C GLY A 131 1.06 3.26 -19.31
N ASP A 132 0.49 4.19 -20.04
CA ASP A 132 0.05 5.48 -19.54
C ASP A 132 -1.09 5.29 -18.53
N ALA A 133 -0.88 5.71 -17.29
CA ALA A 133 -1.85 5.55 -16.21
C ALA A 133 -3.20 6.23 -16.52
N HIS A 134 -3.22 7.33 -17.29
CA HIS A 134 -4.47 7.97 -17.72
C HIS A 134 -5.31 7.09 -18.66
N LYS A 135 -4.68 6.12 -19.32
CA LYS A 135 -5.37 5.14 -20.17
C LYS A 135 -5.65 3.84 -19.42
N VAL A 136 -4.74 3.43 -18.52
CA VAL A 136 -4.84 2.15 -17.81
C VAL A 136 -5.83 2.24 -16.65
N VAL A 137 -5.76 3.27 -15.77
CA VAL A 137 -6.64 3.39 -14.58
C VAL A 137 -8.12 3.35 -14.93
N PRO A 138 -8.61 4.01 -16.02
CA PRO A 138 -10.02 3.89 -16.43
C PRO A 138 -10.47 2.47 -16.77
N THR A 139 -9.57 1.56 -17.18
CA THR A 139 -9.90 0.19 -17.57
C THR A 139 -9.87 -0.81 -16.42
N LEU A 140 -9.33 -0.43 -15.25
CA LEU A 140 -9.27 -1.31 -14.09
C LEU A 140 -10.68 -1.62 -13.57
N GLU A 141 -10.89 -2.84 -13.10
CA GLU A 141 -12.18 -3.24 -12.54
C GLU A 141 -12.32 -2.82 -11.06
N GLY A 142 -11.24 -2.91 -10.29
CA GLY A 142 -11.28 -2.70 -8.84
C GLY A 142 -12.07 -3.81 -8.11
N PRO A 143 -12.65 -3.60 -6.92
CA PRO A 143 -12.43 -2.40 -6.11
C PRO A 143 -11.10 -2.47 -5.33
N PHE A 144 -10.53 -1.29 -5.06
CA PHE A 144 -9.31 -1.13 -4.28
C PHE A 144 -9.65 -0.62 -2.87
N ASP A 145 -8.89 -1.09 -1.88
CA ASP A 145 -8.98 -0.64 -0.49
C ASP A 145 -7.79 0.23 -0.05
N PHE A 146 -6.72 0.25 -0.88
CA PHE A 146 -5.61 1.16 -0.72
C PHE A 146 -5.10 1.61 -2.10
N VAL A 147 -4.84 2.91 -2.25
CA VAL A 147 -4.31 3.48 -3.49
C VAL A 147 -3.11 4.36 -3.17
N PHE A 148 -2.02 4.19 -3.92
CA PHE A 148 -0.82 5.01 -3.83
C PHE A 148 -0.57 5.72 -5.16
N PHE A 149 -0.53 7.07 -5.13
CA PHE A 149 -0.20 7.91 -6.29
C PHE A 149 1.20 8.49 -6.15
N ASP A 150 2.09 8.12 -7.04
CA ASP A 150 3.45 8.64 -7.13
C ASP A 150 3.94 8.82 -8.58
N ALA A 151 3.03 9.09 -9.51
CA ALA A 151 3.32 9.40 -10.91
C ALA A 151 3.43 10.92 -11.16
N ASP A 152 2.83 11.40 -12.24
CA ASP A 152 2.85 12.79 -12.68
C ASP A 152 2.09 13.72 -11.71
N LYS A 153 2.84 14.68 -11.17
CA LYS A 153 2.32 15.61 -10.17
C LYS A 153 1.39 16.65 -10.81
N GLY A 154 0.27 16.90 -10.11
CA GLY A 154 -0.79 17.81 -10.57
C GLY A 154 -1.90 17.11 -11.38
N ARG A 155 -1.82 15.79 -11.59
CA ARG A 155 -2.82 15.00 -12.27
C ARG A 155 -3.52 13.96 -11.38
N GLU A 156 -3.25 13.95 -10.09
CA GLU A 156 -3.82 13.05 -9.08
C GLU A 156 -5.35 13.12 -9.04
N HIS A 157 -5.92 14.30 -9.31
CA HIS A 157 -7.36 14.49 -9.38
C HIS A 157 -8.02 13.71 -10.53
N ASP A 158 -7.32 13.49 -11.65
CA ASP A 158 -7.80 12.66 -12.76
C ASP A 158 -7.87 11.20 -12.31
N TYR A 159 -6.79 10.66 -11.71
CA TYR A 159 -6.76 9.30 -11.19
C TYR A 159 -7.84 9.06 -10.15
N PHE A 160 -8.03 10.00 -9.22
CA PHE A 160 -9.11 9.94 -8.25
C PHE A 160 -10.48 9.84 -8.93
N SER A 161 -10.73 10.68 -9.94
CA SER A 161 -12.01 10.73 -10.67
C SER A 161 -12.30 9.43 -11.43
N TYR A 162 -11.27 8.71 -11.89
CA TYR A 162 -11.44 7.40 -12.55
C TYR A 162 -11.76 6.28 -11.56
N LEU A 163 -11.32 6.42 -10.30
CA LEU A 163 -11.50 5.39 -9.27
C LEU A 163 -12.77 5.59 -8.44
N TYR A 164 -13.04 6.82 -8.02
CA TYR A 164 -14.16 7.14 -7.14
C TYR A 164 -15.47 7.33 -7.92
N PRO A 165 -16.60 6.82 -7.42
CA PRO A 165 -16.73 5.95 -6.24
C PRO A 165 -16.68 4.45 -6.57
N LYS A 166 -16.70 4.07 -7.86
CA LYS A 166 -17.04 2.71 -8.30
C LYS A 166 -15.93 1.68 -8.08
N LYS A 167 -14.68 2.14 -8.08
CA LYS A 167 -13.50 1.26 -8.02
C LYS A 167 -12.78 1.32 -6.67
N LEU A 168 -13.38 1.94 -5.67
CA LEU A 168 -12.88 1.99 -4.31
C LEU A 168 -13.85 1.28 -3.36
N LEU A 169 -13.31 0.71 -2.29
CA LEU A 169 -14.12 0.21 -1.18
C LEU A 169 -14.36 1.30 -0.14
N PRO A 170 -15.56 1.39 0.45
CA PRO A 170 -15.78 2.26 1.63
C PRO A 170 -14.78 1.90 2.73
N GLY A 171 -14.03 2.87 3.22
CA GLY A 171 -12.90 2.69 4.12
C GLY A 171 -11.55 2.61 3.39
N ALA A 172 -11.51 2.82 2.07
CA ALA A 172 -10.26 2.90 1.32
C ALA A 172 -9.40 4.08 1.77
N ILE A 173 -8.08 3.86 1.72
CA ILE A 173 -7.07 4.88 1.96
C ILE A 173 -6.45 5.27 0.63
N ILE A 174 -6.32 6.57 0.38
CA ILE A 174 -5.55 7.10 -0.75
C ILE A 174 -4.35 7.85 -0.19
N ALA A 175 -3.16 7.39 -0.51
CA ALA A 175 -1.88 8.01 -0.17
C ALA A 175 -1.29 8.67 -1.42
N VAL A 176 -0.97 9.96 -1.33
CA VAL A 176 -0.38 10.72 -2.43
C VAL A 176 0.95 11.29 -1.97
N HIS A 177 2.03 10.91 -2.64
CA HIS A 177 3.39 11.32 -2.28
C HIS A 177 3.75 12.73 -2.78
N ASN A 178 4.71 13.36 -2.12
CA ASN A 178 5.19 14.74 -2.35
C ASN A 178 4.14 15.85 -2.11
N ALA A 179 3.10 15.59 -1.34
CA ALA A 179 2.00 16.53 -1.12
C ALA A 179 2.42 17.83 -0.40
N ILE A 180 3.53 17.82 0.33
CA ILE A 180 4.11 19.02 0.96
C ILE A 180 5.04 19.70 -0.02
N ARG A 181 6.01 18.99 -0.57
CA ARG A 181 7.03 19.54 -1.49
C ARG A 181 6.42 20.07 -2.78
N MET A 182 5.47 19.35 -3.37
CA MET A 182 4.83 19.68 -4.65
C MET A 182 3.43 20.28 -4.48
N ARG A 183 3.15 20.87 -3.31
CA ARG A 183 1.83 21.38 -2.94
C ARG A 183 1.21 22.30 -4.00
N GLN A 184 2.00 23.15 -4.62
CA GLN A 184 1.50 24.07 -5.64
C GLN A 184 1.05 23.35 -6.91
N ALA A 185 1.82 22.36 -7.37
CA ALA A 185 1.45 21.55 -8.53
C ALA A 185 0.19 20.69 -8.25
N MET A 186 0.07 20.16 -7.03
CA MET A 186 -1.02 19.28 -6.60
C MET A 186 -2.23 20.05 -6.03
N ARG A 187 -2.24 21.39 -6.08
CA ARG A 187 -3.25 22.23 -5.44
C ARG A 187 -4.67 21.79 -5.78
N ARG A 188 -4.96 21.51 -7.05
CA ARG A 188 -6.32 21.09 -7.49
C ARG A 188 -6.79 19.83 -6.77
N TYR A 189 -5.92 18.83 -6.62
CA TYR A 189 -6.23 17.61 -5.89
C TYR A 189 -6.41 17.88 -4.39
N LEU A 190 -5.49 18.62 -3.79
CA LEU A 190 -5.51 18.92 -2.37
C LEU A 190 -6.74 19.75 -1.95
N ASP A 191 -7.08 20.77 -2.72
CA ASP A 191 -8.28 21.60 -2.47
C ASP A 191 -9.55 20.73 -2.59
N MET A 192 -9.65 19.93 -3.66
CA MET A 192 -10.76 18.98 -3.87
C MET A 192 -10.93 18.01 -2.70
N MET A 193 -9.83 17.41 -2.22
CA MET A 193 -9.89 16.40 -1.16
C MET A 193 -10.11 17.01 0.23
N SER A 194 -9.65 18.24 0.49
CA SER A 194 -9.90 18.93 1.75
C SER A 194 -11.35 19.32 1.95
N GLU A 195 -12.09 19.53 0.86
CA GLU A 195 -13.50 19.90 0.85
C GLU A 195 -14.44 18.71 0.56
N HIS A 196 -13.89 17.53 0.28
CA HIS A 196 -14.68 16.38 -0.15
C HIS A 196 -15.59 15.87 0.96
N PRO A 197 -16.93 15.80 0.77
CA PRO A 197 -17.87 15.50 1.84
C PRO A 197 -17.77 14.08 2.42
N GLU A 198 -17.15 13.16 1.71
CA GLU A 198 -17.03 11.75 2.11
C GLU A 198 -15.61 11.33 2.51
N PHE A 199 -14.62 12.22 2.44
CA PHE A 199 -13.23 11.90 2.79
C PHE A 199 -12.75 12.74 3.98
N ASP A 200 -11.92 12.13 4.81
CA ASP A 200 -11.09 12.82 5.80
C ASP A 200 -9.65 12.86 5.26
N THR A 201 -9.10 14.06 5.05
CA THR A 201 -7.78 14.23 4.43
C THR A 201 -6.83 14.98 5.36
N LEU A 202 -5.63 14.44 5.53
CA LEU A 202 -4.55 15.05 6.30
C LEU A 202 -3.27 15.13 5.46
N LEU A 203 -2.49 16.21 5.65
CA LEU A 203 -1.11 16.27 5.21
C LEU A 203 -0.23 15.73 6.32
N VAL A 204 0.60 14.73 5.99
CA VAL A 204 1.49 14.03 6.93
C VAL A 204 2.92 14.17 6.45
N SER A 205 3.82 14.67 7.30
CA SER A 205 5.25 14.70 7.04
C SER A 205 5.92 13.50 7.71
N THR A 206 6.49 12.63 6.91
CA THR A 206 7.34 11.51 7.37
C THR A 206 8.82 11.87 7.25
N THR A 207 9.12 12.72 6.30
CA THR A 207 10.40 13.41 6.10
C THR A 207 10.13 14.90 5.98
N LEU A 208 11.12 15.74 6.25
CA LEU A 208 10.93 17.21 6.28
C LEU A 208 10.43 17.78 4.95
N ASP A 209 10.69 17.10 3.81
CA ASP A 209 10.55 17.71 2.49
C ASP A 209 9.40 17.16 1.64
N ASP A 210 9.18 15.85 1.61
CA ASP A 210 8.27 15.22 0.62
C ASP A 210 6.81 15.22 1.08
N GLY A 211 6.50 14.53 2.16
CA GLY A 211 5.18 14.41 2.78
C GLY A 211 4.09 13.72 1.93
N PHE A 212 3.02 13.34 2.61
CA PHE A 212 1.86 12.70 2.02
C PHE A 212 0.59 13.53 2.20
N ALA A 213 -0.34 13.44 1.25
CA ALA A 213 -1.76 13.60 1.51
C ALA A 213 -2.36 12.22 1.75
N ILE A 214 -2.90 11.98 2.93
CA ILE A 214 -3.60 10.75 3.29
C ILE A 214 -5.08 11.06 3.38
N SER A 215 -5.86 10.39 2.54
CA SER A 215 -7.31 10.54 2.46
C SER A 215 -8.00 9.22 2.80
N TYR A 216 -8.92 9.26 3.75
CA TYR A 216 -9.71 8.11 4.19
C TYR A 216 -11.16 8.27 3.76
N TRP A 217 -11.69 7.33 2.98
CA TRP A 217 -13.09 7.32 2.60
C TRP A 217 -13.96 6.83 3.75
N ARG A 218 -14.75 7.73 4.33
CA ARG A 218 -15.63 7.42 5.47
C ARG A 218 -16.61 6.31 5.13
N ARG A 219 -16.70 5.29 5.98
CA ARG A 219 -17.73 4.27 5.87
C ARG A 219 -19.07 4.87 6.28
N LYS A 220 -20.09 4.72 5.43
CA LYS A 220 -21.46 5.04 5.84
C LYS A 220 -21.87 4.03 6.92
N LYS A 221 -22.45 4.55 8.01
CA LYS A 221 -23.03 3.72 9.07
C LYS A 221 -24.26 2.97 8.56
#